data_d8f2041e043ebdb620925e5abeb48ff1
#
_entry.id   d8f2041e043ebdb620925e5abeb48ff1
#
_cell.length_a   1.000
_cell.length_b   1.000
_cell.length_c   1.000
_cell.angle_alpha   90.00
_cell.angle_beta   90.00
_cell.angle_gamma   90.00
#
_symmetry.space_group_name_H-M   'P 1'
#
loop_
_entity.id
_entity.type
_entity.pdbx_description
1 polymer ?
#
loop_
_entity_poly.entity_id
_entity_poly.type
_entity_poly.pdbx_seq_one_letter_code
_entity_poly.pdbx_strand_id
1 'polypeptide(L)'
;EKRRRQAARLAEWSRARSDTALAVVGDFNSAPDSGAFSEPLTVMAASGLYNSWDRVKSAERYSYRHRCRPQTLDYVWLSEALKAELQGVAVSRGNAGRYDRLYGSDGSEVVSDHDGLVTYFE
;
A
#
# COMPACT_ATOMS: atom_id res chain seq x y z
N GLU A 1 -6.70 2.37 17.18
CA GLU A 1 -6.74 1.12 17.98
C GLU A 1 -7.08 -0.11 17.13
N LYS A 2 -8.24 -0.14 16.44
CA LYS A 2 -8.68 -1.31 15.64
C LYS A 2 -7.67 -1.69 14.56
N ARG A 3 -7.25 -0.73 13.71
CA ARG A 3 -6.28 -0.98 12.62
C ARG A 3 -4.92 -1.46 13.15
N ARG A 4 -4.45 -0.90 14.26
CA ARG A 4 -3.22 -1.35 14.93
C ARG A 4 -3.31 -2.81 15.36
N ARG A 5 -4.43 -3.23 15.96
CA ARG A 5 -4.65 -4.63 16.33
C ARG A 5 -4.69 -5.56 15.11
N GLN A 6 -5.33 -5.15 14.03
CA GLN A 6 -5.33 -5.91 12.77
C GLN A 6 -3.91 -6.06 12.22
N ALA A 7 -3.14 -4.98 12.16
CA ALA A 7 -1.74 -5.02 11.72
C ALA A 7 -0.88 -5.92 12.64
N ALA A 8 -1.09 -5.88 13.96
CA ALA A 8 -0.38 -6.76 14.88
C ALA A 8 -0.65 -8.24 14.62
N ARG A 9 -1.90 -8.60 14.31
CA ARG A 9 -2.27 -9.98 13.95
C ARG A 9 -1.64 -10.41 12.61
N LEU A 10 -1.65 -9.53 11.62
CA LEU A 10 -0.98 -9.79 10.34
C LEU A 10 0.54 -9.95 10.52
N ALA A 11 1.15 -9.08 11.31
CA ALA A 11 2.57 -9.14 11.63
C ALA A 11 2.96 -10.45 12.33
N GLU A 12 2.18 -10.88 13.31
CA GLU A 12 2.37 -12.16 14.00
C GLU A 12 2.25 -13.35 13.04
N TRP A 13 1.19 -13.36 12.24
CA TRP A 13 0.95 -14.40 11.25
C TRP A 13 2.05 -14.47 10.19
N SER A 14 2.57 -13.32 9.75
CA SER A 14 3.64 -13.21 8.77
C SER A 14 4.98 -13.70 9.31
N ARG A 15 5.32 -13.37 10.56
CA ARG A 15 6.55 -13.86 11.21
C ARG A 15 6.60 -15.38 11.31
N ALA A 16 5.46 -16.01 11.56
CA ALA A 16 5.35 -17.48 11.61
C ALA A 16 5.58 -18.15 10.23
N ARG A 17 5.70 -17.34 9.14
CA ARG A 17 5.87 -17.76 7.75
C ARG A 17 7.00 -17.01 7.04
N SER A 18 7.96 -16.54 7.79
CA SER A 18 9.07 -15.70 7.29
C SER A 18 9.94 -16.38 6.22
N ASP A 19 9.98 -17.70 6.22
CA ASP A 19 10.70 -18.54 5.28
C ASP A 19 9.92 -18.85 3.98
N THR A 20 8.66 -18.45 3.89
CA THR A 20 7.82 -18.62 2.71
C THR A 20 7.79 -17.37 1.82
N ALA A 21 7.63 -17.54 0.51
CA ALA A 21 7.32 -16.46 -0.40
C ALA A 21 5.91 -15.93 -0.09
N LEU A 22 5.85 -14.80 0.63
CA LEU A 22 4.62 -14.24 1.17
C LEU A 22 4.47 -12.77 0.76
N ALA A 23 3.28 -12.42 0.27
CA ALA A 23 2.84 -11.04 0.11
C ALA A 23 1.61 -10.76 0.98
N VAL A 24 1.61 -9.62 1.68
CA VAL A 24 0.43 -9.07 2.37
C VAL A 24 0.01 -7.81 1.62
N VAL A 25 -1.18 -7.82 1.05
CA VAL A 25 -1.66 -6.79 0.11
C VAL A 25 -2.97 -6.21 0.61
N GLY A 26 -3.16 -4.90 0.45
CA GLY A 26 -4.45 -4.28 0.70
C GLY A 26 -4.40 -2.80 1.03
N ASP A 27 -5.59 -2.24 1.20
CA ASP A 27 -5.80 -0.90 1.75
C ASP A 27 -5.69 -0.96 3.29
N PHE A 28 -4.60 -0.36 3.81
CA PHE A 28 -4.37 -0.24 5.25
C PHE A 28 -5.07 0.96 5.86
N ASN A 29 -5.59 1.86 5.02
CA ASN A 29 -6.23 3.11 5.44
C ASN A 29 -5.34 3.90 6.41
N SER A 30 -4.04 3.86 6.19
CA SER A 30 -2.99 4.42 7.05
C SER A 30 -1.90 5.01 6.18
N ALA A 31 -1.58 6.29 6.40
CA ALA A 31 -0.53 6.98 5.68
C ALA A 31 0.67 7.27 6.59
N PRO A 32 1.93 7.29 6.06
CA PRO A 32 3.14 7.47 6.87
C PRO A 32 3.11 8.74 7.74
N ASP A 33 2.58 9.83 7.21
CA ASP A 33 2.59 11.16 7.84
C ASP A 33 1.31 11.46 8.64
N SER A 34 0.54 10.45 8.99
CA SER A 34 -0.78 10.60 9.62
C SER A 34 -0.77 10.52 11.16
N GLY A 35 0.38 10.70 11.80
CA GLY A 35 0.51 10.65 13.25
C GLY A 35 0.09 9.29 13.83
N ALA A 36 -0.83 9.27 14.78
CA ALA A 36 -1.33 8.02 15.39
C ALA A 36 -1.96 7.05 14.38
N PHE A 37 -2.40 7.51 13.21
CA PHE A 37 -2.92 6.65 12.15
C PHE A 37 -1.82 5.92 11.38
N SER A 38 -0.54 6.28 11.53
CA SER A 38 0.59 5.56 10.94
C SER A 38 1.03 4.34 11.75
N GLU A 39 0.56 4.16 12.98
CA GLU A 39 0.93 3.02 13.85
C GLU A 39 0.80 1.64 13.18
N PRO A 40 -0.25 1.34 12.38
CA PRO A 40 -0.33 0.06 11.68
C PRO A 40 0.87 -0.20 10.77
N LEU A 41 1.39 0.82 10.10
CA LEU A 41 2.55 0.70 9.20
C LEU A 41 3.84 0.43 9.98
N THR A 42 4.01 1.07 11.14
CA THR A 42 5.14 0.80 12.05
C THR A 42 5.14 -0.65 12.52
N VAL A 43 3.96 -1.18 12.87
CA VAL A 43 3.79 -2.58 13.27
C VAL A 43 4.15 -3.53 12.14
N MET A 44 3.73 -3.25 10.91
CA MET A 44 4.06 -4.06 9.74
C MET A 44 5.57 -4.00 9.43
N ALA A 45 6.18 -2.84 9.44
CA ALA A 45 7.62 -2.69 9.23
C ALA A 45 8.44 -3.47 10.28
N ALA A 46 8.02 -3.43 11.56
CA ALA A 46 8.66 -4.17 12.64
C ALA A 46 8.46 -5.70 12.55
N SER A 47 7.62 -6.19 11.64
CA SER A 47 7.44 -7.63 11.41
C SER A 47 8.54 -8.28 10.57
N GLY A 48 9.44 -7.50 9.99
CA GLY A 48 10.45 -7.97 9.05
C GLY A 48 9.98 -8.03 7.59
N LEU A 49 8.75 -7.57 7.32
CA LEU A 49 8.25 -7.45 5.95
C LEU A 49 8.82 -6.21 5.26
N TYR A 50 9.18 -6.36 4.00
CA TYR A 50 9.64 -5.28 3.14
C TYR A 50 8.45 -4.52 2.55
N ASN A 51 8.48 -3.19 2.64
CA ASN A 51 7.49 -2.32 2.01
C ASN A 51 7.88 -2.05 0.54
N SER A 52 7.08 -2.53 -0.40
CA SER A 52 7.38 -2.35 -1.84
C SER A 52 7.39 -0.89 -2.30
N TRP A 53 6.75 0.04 -1.58
CA TRP A 53 6.86 1.48 -1.85
C TRP A 53 8.28 2.02 -1.82
N ASP A 54 9.21 1.33 -1.14
CA ASP A 54 10.62 1.75 -1.09
C ASP A 54 11.33 1.64 -2.44
N ARG A 55 10.76 0.91 -3.40
CA ARG A 55 11.20 0.88 -4.81
C ARG A 55 10.66 2.03 -5.65
N VAL A 56 9.65 2.74 -5.18
CA VAL A 56 9.03 3.86 -5.89
C VAL A 56 9.68 5.18 -5.46
N LYS A 57 9.94 6.08 -6.39
CA LYS A 57 10.47 7.42 -6.10
C LYS A 57 9.52 8.16 -5.14
N SER A 58 10.07 8.85 -4.16
CA SER A 58 9.29 9.49 -3.09
C SER A 58 8.17 10.41 -3.59
N ALA A 59 8.42 11.18 -4.64
CA ALA A 59 7.43 12.07 -5.25
C ALA A 59 6.25 11.34 -5.91
N GLU A 60 6.40 10.03 -6.17
CA GLU A 60 5.38 9.19 -6.82
C GLU A 60 4.69 8.24 -5.82
N ARG A 61 5.04 8.29 -4.54
CA ARG A 61 4.50 7.40 -3.50
C ARG A 61 3.13 7.86 -3.04
N TYR A 62 2.09 7.57 -3.83
CA TYR A 62 0.71 7.73 -3.40
C TYR A 62 -0.19 6.78 -4.18
N SER A 63 -1.25 6.33 -3.56
CA SER A 63 -2.33 5.55 -4.17
C SER A 63 -3.69 6.26 -4.09
N TYR A 64 -3.78 7.32 -3.30
CA TYR A 64 -5.02 8.06 -3.07
C TYR A 64 -4.76 9.57 -2.97
N ARG A 65 -5.78 10.38 -3.23
CA ARG A 65 -5.73 11.84 -3.02
C ARG A 65 -6.91 12.32 -2.17
N HIS A 66 -6.59 12.76 -0.96
CA HIS A 66 -7.59 13.41 -0.11
C HIS A 66 -7.47 14.93 -0.22
N ARG A 67 -8.51 15.61 -0.71
CA ARG A 67 -8.52 17.08 -0.88
C ARG A 67 -7.23 17.57 -1.58
N CYS A 68 -6.89 16.99 -2.70
CA CYS A 68 -5.69 17.25 -3.49
C CYS A 68 -4.35 16.90 -2.81
N ARG A 69 -4.34 16.32 -1.62
CA ARG A 69 -3.13 15.84 -0.94
C ARG A 69 -2.89 14.37 -1.26
N PRO A 70 -1.72 14.01 -1.80
CA PRO A 70 -1.39 12.61 -2.05
C PRO A 70 -1.22 11.85 -0.74
N GLN A 71 -1.73 10.62 -0.69
CA GLN A 71 -1.61 9.71 0.44
C GLN A 71 -1.30 8.31 -0.06
N THR A 72 -0.47 7.59 0.66
CA THR A 72 -0.20 6.17 0.44
C THR A 72 -1.08 5.37 1.40
N LEU A 73 -2.10 4.70 0.89
CA LEU A 73 -3.05 3.92 1.69
C LEU A 73 -3.01 2.43 1.39
N ASP A 74 -2.64 2.08 0.13
CA ASP A 74 -2.56 0.71 -0.36
C ASP A 74 -1.12 0.22 -0.31
N TYR A 75 -0.91 -0.98 0.17
CA TYR A 75 0.43 -1.53 0.40
C TYR A 75 0.57 -2.95 -0.14
N VAL A 76 1.79 -3.26 -0.56
CA VAL A 76 2.29 -4.61 -0.78
C VAL A 76 3.50 -4.80 0.11
N TRP A 77 3.35 -5.63 1.12
CA TRP A 77 4.39 -6.04 2.04
C TRP A 77 4.90 -7.43 1.66
N LEU A 78 6.20 -7.60 1.54
CA LEU A 78 6.83 -8.82 1.05
C LEU A 78 7.69 -9.46 2.13
N SER A 79 7.66 -10.79 2.22
CA SER A 79 8.68 -11.55 2.95
C SER A 79 10.05 -11.38 2.30
N GLU A 80 11.11 -11.67 3.02
CA GLU A 80 12.47 -11.59 2.48
C GLU A 80 12.66 -12.54 1.29
N ALA A 81 12.05 -13.74 1.34
CA ALA A 81 12.08 -14.69 0.24
C ALA A 81 11.44 -14.10 -1.03
N LEU A 82 10.25 -13.51 -0.93
CA LEU A 82 9.58 -12.94 -2.11
C LEU A 82 10.22 -11.60 -2.55
N LYS A 83 10.77 -10.84 -1.63
CA LYS A 83 11.55 -9.62 -1.95
C LYS A 83 12.77 -9.94 -2.81
N ALA A 84 13.41 -11.09 -2.61
CA ALA A 84 14.56 -11.52 -3.41
C ALA A 84 14.21 -11.71 -4.90
N GLU A 85 12.95 -12.04 -5.20
CA GLU A 85 12.43 -12.22 -6.55
C GLU A 85 11.86 -10.91 -7.14
N LEU A 86 11.81 -9.82 -6.36
CA LEU A 86 11.21 -8.56 -6.79
C LEU A 86 12.03 -7.87 -7.88
N GLN A 87 11.52 -7.81 -9.10
CA GLN A 87 12.12 -7.13 -10.24
C GLN A 87 11.76 -5.66 -10.30
N GLY A 88 10.52 -5.30 -10.01
CA GLY A 88 10.08 -3.92 -10.09
C GLY A 88 8.77 -3.64 -9.38
N VAL A 89 8.53 -2.34 -9.17
CA VAL A 89 7.28 -1.82 -8.62
C VAL A 89 6.83 -0.64 -9.47
N ALA A 90 5.57 -0.62 -9.84
CA ALA A 90 4.95 0.48 -10.57
C ALA A 90 3.61 0.88 -9.93
N VAL A 91 3.20 2.11 -10.17
CA VAL A 91 1.88 2.59 -9.77
C VAL A 91 1.02 2.75 -11.02
N SER A 92 -0.11 2.03 -11.05
CA SER A 92 -1.09 2.14 -12.13
C SER A 92 -1.89 3.43 -11.95
N ARG A 93 -1.46 4.48 -12.63
CA ARG A 93 -2.08 5.80 -12.57
C ARG A 93 -3.34 5.88 -13.43
N GLY A 94 -4.28 6.73 -13.00
CA GLY A 94 -5.49 7.02 -13.76
C GLY A 94 -6.77 7.12 -12.92
N ASN A 95 -6.72 6.72 -11.66
CA ASN A 95 -7.86 6.78 -10.74
C ASN A 95 -7.70 7.89 -9.70
N ALA A 96 -6.68 7.81 -8.85
CA ALA A 96 -6.42 8.78 -7.79
C ALA A 96 -6.08 10.17 -8.35
N GLY A 97 -6.96 11.09 -8.34
CA GLY A 97 -6.76 12.46 -8.86
C GLY A 97 -7.70 12.85 -9.98
N ARG A 98 -8.58 11.94 -10.36
CA ARG A 98 -9.71 12.24 -11.26
C ARG A 98 -11.01 12.40 -10.49
N TYR A 99 -10.96 13.24 -9.47
CA TYR A 99 -12.08 13.51 -8.56
C TYR A 99 -13.35 13.95 -9.28
N ASP A 100 -13.20 14.80 -10.28
CA ASP A 100 -14.24 15.31 -11.17
C ASP A 100 -14.96 14.20 -11.95
N ARG A 101 -14.30 13.08 -12.21
CA ARG A 101 -14.88 11.91 -12.88
C ARG A 101 -15.60 10.95 -11.94
N LEU A 102 -15.15 10.86 -10.67
CA LEU A 102 -15.82 10.06 -9.65
C LEU A 102 -17.19 10.63 -9.26
N TYR A 103 -17.32 11.96 -9.32
CA TYR A 103 -18.51 12.68 -8.89
C TYR A 103 -19.14 13.50 -10.04
N GLY A 104 -18.55 13.46 -11.22
CA GLY A 104 -19.07 14.14 -12.41
C GLY A 104 -20.19 13.36 -13.10
N SER A 105 -21.08 14.08 -13.76
CA SER A 105 -22.23 13.53 -14.47
C SER A 105 -21.91 12.99 -15.88
N ASP A 106 -20.63 12.90 -16.26
CA ASP A 106 -20.23 12.61 -17.64
C ASP A 106 -20.05 11.12 -17.97
N GLY A 107 -20.35 10.22 -17.02
CA GLY A 107 -20.31 8.77 -17.24
C GLY A 107 -18.91 8.21 -17.54
N SER A 108 -17.84 8.98 -17.31
CA SER A 108 -16.47 8.51 -17.52
C SER A 108 -16.12 7.43 -16.51
N GLU A 109 -15.66 6.29 -17.01
CA GLU A 109 -15.40 5.07 -16.25
C GLU A 109 -14.18 5.20 -15.33
N VAL A 110 -14.38 5.72 -14.14
CA VAL A 110 -13.43 5.57 -13.04
C VAL A 110 -13.94 4.44 -12.17
N VAL A 111 -13.17 3.37 -12.10
CA VAL A 111 -13.55 2.14 -11.36
C VAL A 111 -13.18 2.21 -9.87
N SER A 112 -12.34 3.18 -9.49
CA SER A 112 -11.86 3.35 -8.10
C SER A 112 -11.38 4.79 -7.90
N ASP A 113 -11.35 5.25 -6.66
CA ASP A 113 -10.67 6.48 -6.22
C ASP A 113 -9.20 6.22 -5.79
N HIS A 114 -8.76 4.96 -5.88
CA HIS A 114 -7.38 4.55 -5.61
C HIS A 114 -6.65 4.14 -6.88
N ASP A 115 -5.36 4.44 -6.94
CA ASP A 115 -4.42 3.88 -7.91
C ASP A 115 -3.89 2.53 -7.41
N GLY A 116 -3.69 1.59 -8.33
CA GLY A 116 -3.14 0.27 -8.01
C GLY A 116 -1.61 0.29 -7.85
N LEU A 117 -1.09 -0.42 -6.85
CA LEU A 117 0.32 -0.72 -6.74
C LEU A 117 0.60 -2.09 -7.35
N VAL A 118 1.50 -2.15 -8.33
CA VAL A 118 1.85 -3.35 -9.08
C VAL A 118 3.28 -3.77 -8.76
N THR A 119 3.47 -5.02 -8.39
CA THR A 119 4.77 -5.62 -8.13
C THR A 119 5.07 -6.70 -9.16
N TYR A 120 6.29 -6.72 -9.67
CA TYR A 120 6.75 -7.67 -10.69
C TYR A 120 7.79 -8.60 -10.07
N PHE A 121 7.61 -9.89 -10.29
CA PHE A 121 8.50 -10.95 -9.81
C PHE A 121 9.02 -11.76 -10.99
N GLU A 122 10.16 -12.41 -10.82
CA GLU A 122 10.74 -13.37 -11.76
C GLU A 122 10.40 -14.80 -11.37
#